data_a7b7c6950448dfad86dab5469b3c73f2
#
_entry.id   a7b7c6950448dfad86dab5469b3c73f2
#
_cell.length_a   1.000
_cell.length_b   1.000
_cell.length_c   1.000
_cell.angle_alpha   90.00
_cell.angle_beta   90.00
_cell.angle_gamma   90.00
#
_symmetry.space_group_name_H-M   'P 1'
#
loop_
_entity.id
_entity.type
_entity.pdbx_description
1 polymer ?
#
loop_
_entity_poly.entity_id
_entity_poly.type
_entity_poly.pdbx_seq_one_letter_code
_entity_poly.pdbx_strand_id
1 'polypeptide(L)'
;MLKNKLAPTKETIEIFLLEDDPIFSQLFSKNLKKAFQKNGQNLSIRCFTNCIEAIAALPDGCKPPDLFILDVLLIGPDGFTFLNEIASYPDLSKIPVIIVSSLKFPDQTYESYNVVDILNKTTMTPQALFSAVVKALKRDFEV
;
A
#
# COMPACT_ATOMS: atom_id res chain seq x y z
N MET A 1 6.32 -27.67 -4.58
CA MET A 1 5.92 -27.43 -4.19
C MET A 1 5.62 -26.78 -3.46
N LEU A 2 5.64 -26.65 -3.34
CA LEU A 2 5.15 -26.16 -2.84
C LEU A 2 4.79 -24.96 -2.43
N LYS A 3 4.60 -24.40 -3.09
CA LYS A 3 4.10 -23.14 -2.75
C LYS A 3 2.95 -23.16 -1.91
N ASN A 4 2.38 -24.24 -1.92
CA ASN A 4 1.32 -24.34 -0.99
C ASN A 4 1.80 -24.41 0.40
N LYS A 5 3.03 -24.58 0.62
CA LYS A 5 3.51 -24.41 1.95
C LYS A 5 3.41 -22.98 2.39
N LEU A 6 3.20 -22.13 1.44
CA LEU A 6 2.90 -20.76 1.74
C LEU A 6 1.44 -20.54 1.60
N ALA A 7 0.68 -21.48 2.00
CA ALA A 7 -0.74 -21.36 1.87
C ALA A 7 -1.18 -20.01 2.37
N PRO A 8 -1.96 -19.30 1.61
CA PRO A 8 -2.42 -18.01 2.04
C PRO A 8 -3.20 -18.17 3.31
N THR A 9 -3.08 -17.20 4.18
CA THR A 9 -3.87 -17.19 5.37
C THR A 9 -5.32 -17.03 4.95
N LYS A 10 -6.22 -17.49 5.78
CA LYS A 10 -7.63 -17.28 5.53
C LYS A 10 -8.03 -15.84 5.72
N GLU A 11 -7.20 -15.10 6.39
CA GLU A 11 -7.47 -13.69 6.61
C GLU A 11 -7.25 -12.91 5.35
N THR A 12 -8.12 -11.94 5.13
CA THR A 12 -7.98 -11.03 4.02
C THR A 12 -6.86 -10.05 4.31
N ILE A 13 -5.99 -9.83 3.34
CA ILE A 13 -4.98 -8.78 3.43
C ILE A 13 -5.66 -7.46 3.14
N GLU A 14 -5.42 -6.46 3.99
CA GLU A 14 -6.05 -5.16 3.84
C GLU A 14 -5.02 -4.09 3.49
N ILE A 15 -5.32 -3.35 2.43
CA ILE A 15 -4.45 -2.28 1.94
C ILE A 15 -5.24 -0.99 1.91
N PHE A 16 -4.64 0.09 2.43
CA PHE A 16 -5.15 1.44 2.24
C PHE A 16 -4.38 2.07 1.08
N LEU A 17 -5.13 2.50 0.07
CA LEU A 17 -4.57 3.17 -1.10
C LEU A 17 -5.02 4.62 -1.09
N LEU A 18 -4.07 5.54 -0.99
CA LEU A 18 -4.35 6.97 -1.04
C LEU A 18 -4.00 7.49 -2.42
N GLU A 19 -5.02 7.78 -3.21
CA GLU A 19 -4.89 8.17 -4.59
C GLU A 19 -6.11 8.98 -4.99
N ASP A 20 -5.91 10.16 -5.56
CA ASP A 20 -7.01 11.03 -5.94
C ASP A 20 -7.52 10.81 -7.36
N ASP A 21 -6.84 10.01 -8.17
CA ASP A 21 -7.27 9.69 -9.53
C ASP A 21 -8.11 8.41 -9.50
N PRO A 22 -9.43 8.49 -9.71
CA PRO A 22 -10.28 7.30 -9.60
C PRO A 22 -10.00 6.25 -10.68
N ILE A 23 -9.57 6.68 -11.86
CA ILE A 23 -9.24 5.73 -12.93
C ILE A 23 -8.01 4.93 -12.55
N PHE A 24 -6.99 5.61 -12.04
CA PHE A 24 -5.76 4.95 -11.59
C PHE A 24 -6.07 4.00 -10.43
N SER A 25 -6.88 4.45 -9.46
CA SER A 25 -7.24 3.62 -8.31
C SER A 25 -7.95 2.34 -8.71
N GLN A 26 -8.88 2.44 -9.65
CA GLN A 26 -9.64 1.29 -10.10
C GLN A 26 -8.74 0.27 -10.80
N LEU A 27 -7.90 0.76 -11.71
CA LEU A 27 -7.01 -0.12 -12.46
C LEU A 27 -5.99 -0.79 -11.55
N PHE A 28 -5.42 0.00 -10.65
CA PHE A 28 -4.46 -0.45 -9.67
C PHE A 28 -5.06 -1.57 -8.80
N SER A 29 -6.25 -1.31 -8.25
CA SER A 29 -6.92 -2.27 -7.38
C SER A 29 -7.26 -3.55 -8.12
N LYS A 30 -7.76 -3.42 -9.34
CA LYS A 30 -8.14 -4.57 -10.13
C LYS A 30 -6.94 -5.47 -10.42
N ASN A 31 -5.82 -4.86 -10.81
CA ASN A 31 -4.62 -5.61 -11.13
C ASN A 31 -4.07 -6.35 -9.91
N LEU A 32 -4.03 -5.68 -8.76
CA LEU A 32 -3.53 -6.31 -7.55
C LEU A 32 -4.43 -7.43 -7.08
N LYS A 33 -5.74 -7.20 -7.05
CA LYS A 33 -6.67 -8.24 -6.61
C LYS A 33 -6.57 -9.48 -7.46
N LYS A 34 -6.45 -9.27 -8.77
CA LYS A 34 -6.35 -10.39 -9.71
C LYS A 34 -5.08 -11.20 -9.47
N ALA A 35 -3.96 -10.51 -9.26
CA ALA A 35 -2.69 -11.19 -9.03
C ALA A 35 -2.71 -11.97 -7.71
N PHE A 36 -3.29 -11.41 -6.66
CA PHE A 36 -3.37 -12.10 -5.38
C PHE A 36 -4.33 -13.28 -5.44
N GLN A 37 -5.43 -13.16 -6.18
CA GLN A 37 -6.36 -14.26 -6.35
C GLN A 37 -5.71 -15.46 -7.03
N LYS A 38 -4.81 -15.22 -7.96
CA LYS A 38 -4.08 -16.31 -8.61
C LYS A 38 -3.25 -17.11 -7.61
N ASN A 39 -2.90 -16.50 -6.50
CA ASN A 39 -2.15 -17.14 -5.42
C ASN A 39 -3.05 -17.58 -4.28
N GLY A 40 -4.36 -17.58 -4.49
CA GLY A 40 -5.31 -18.02 -3.50
C GLY A 40 -5.49 -17.10 -2.32
N GLN A 41 -5.10 -15.83 -2.46
CA GLN A 41 -5.12 -14.87 -1.36
C GLN A 41 -6.16 -13.79 -1.62
N ASN A 42 -7.05 -13.58 -0.66
CA ASN A 42 -8.03 -12.50 -0.72
C ASN A 42 -7.38 -11.17 -0.37
N LEU A 43 -7.78 -10.14 -1.08
CA LEU A 43 -7.24 -8.81 -0.90
C LEU A 43 -8.37 -7.81 -0.83
N SER A 44 -8.35 -6.96 0.16
CA SER A 44 -9.28 -5.85 0.30
C SER A 44 -8.50 -4.56 0.16
N ILE A 45 -8.91 -3.71 -0.77
CA ILE A 45 -8.25 -2.42 -0.98
C ILE A 45 -9.29 -1.34 -0.73
N ARG A 46 -9.00 -0.47 0.22
CA ARG A 46 -9.83 0.70 0.48
C ARG A 46 -9.13 1.92 -0.09
N CYS A 47 -9.83 2.63 -0.96
CA CYS A 47 -9.27 3.79 -1.66
C CYS A 47 -9.74 5.07 -1.00
N PHE A 48 -8.80 6.00 -0.80
CA PHE A 48 -9.09 7.30 -0.23
C PHE A 48 -8.53 8.36 -1.16
N THR A 49 -9.27 9.43 -1.34
CA THR A 49 -8.86 10.52 -2.23
C THR A 49 -8.08 11.60 -1.50
N ASN A 50 -8.07 11.58 -0.18
CA ASN A 50 -7.29 12.52 0.60
C ASN A 50 -6.89 11.89 1.94
N CYS A 51 -5.90 12.50 2.59
CA CYS A 51 -5.37 11.90 3.80
C CYS A 51 -6.30 12.05 5.00
N ILE A 52 -7.15 13.06 4.99
CA ILE A 52 -8.07 13.26 6.12
C ILE A 52 -9.04 12.08 6.22
N GLU A 53 -9.59 11.66 5.07
CA GLU A 53 -10.48 10.51 5.05
C GLU A 53 -9.76 9.23 5.45
N ALA A 54 -8.52 9.08 5.00
CA ALA A 54 -7.75 7.90 5.34
C ALA A 54 -7.46 7.85 6.84
N ILE A 55 -7.07 8.96 7.42
CA ILE A 55 -6.81 9.04 8.85
C ILE A 55 -8.09 8.72 9.64
N ALA A 56 -9.21 9.27 9.20
CA ALA A 56 -10.49 9.03 9.87
C ALA A 56 -10.91 7.56 9.80
N ALA A 57 -10.42 6.84 8.80
CA ALA A 57 -10.74 5.42 8.63
C ALA A 57 -9.82 4.51 9.42
N LEU A 58 -8.75 5.04 10.02
CA LEU A 58 -7.87 4.22 10.83
C LEU A 58 -8.63 3.75 12.06
N PRO A 59 -8.62 2.46 12.33
CA PRO A 59 -9.49 1.93 13.36
C PRO A 59 -9.01 2.25 14.76
N ASP A 60 -9.98 2.51 15.62
CA ASP A 60 -9.75 2.65 17.03
C ASP A 60 -9.93 1.29 17.68
N GLY A 61 -8.85 0.67 18.06
CA GLY A 61 -8.91 -0.62 18.72
C GLY A 61 -9.24 -1.78 17.80
N CYS A 62 -9.30 -1.55 16.49
CA CYS A 62 -9.49 -2.60 15.51
C CYS A 62 -8.17 -2.90 14.82
N LYS A 63 -8.18 -3.94 14.01
CA LYS A 63 -6.98 -4.31 13.26
C LYS A 63 -6.66 -3.25 12.23
N PRO A 64 -5.43 -2.72 12.20
CA PRO A 64 -5.04 -1.77 11.17
C PRO A 64 -4.78 -2.48 9.85
N PRO A 65 -4.66 -1.73 8.74
CA PRO A 65 -4.32 -2.36 7.47
C PRO A 65 -2.93 -2.97 7.50
N ASP A 66 -2.67 -3.83 6.53
CA ASP A 66 -1.38 -4.51 6.43
C ASP A 66 -0.36 -3.69 5.64
N LEU A 67 -0.82 -2.74 4.85
CA LEU A 67 0.04 -1.98 3.96
C LEU A 67 -0.63 -0.66 3.59
N PHE A 68 0.18 0.39 3.52
CA PHE A 68 -0.25 1.66 2.95
C PHE A 68 0.41 1.85 1.60
N ILE A 69 -0.37 2.24 0.59
CA ILE A 69 0.15 2.64 -0.71
C ILE A 69 -0.28 4.08 -0.91
N LEU A 70 0.66 4.94 -1.20
CA LEU A 70 0.46 6.36 -1.02
C LEU A 70 1.01 7.17 -2.17
N ASP A 71 0.16 8.00 -2.78
CA ASP A 71 0.60 9.04 -3.68
C ASP A 71 0.88 10.29 -2.84
N VAL A 72 2.14 10.72 -2.81
CA VAL A 72 2.53 11.87 -1.96
C VAL A 72 2.05 13.19 -2.51
N LEU A 73 1.55 13.22 -3.73
CA LEU A 73 1.09 14.45 -4.37
C LEU A 73 -0.43 14.59 -4.32
N LEU A 74 -1.04 14.09 -3.28
CA LEU A 74 -2.49 14.22 -3.14
C LEU A 74 -2.89 15.67 -3.02
N ILE A 75 -4.10 15.97 -3.49
CA ILE A 75 -4.68 17.30 -3.37
C ILE A 75 -5.06 17.53 -1.90
N GLY A 76 -4.81 18.75 -1.42
CA GLY A 76 -5.09 19.11 -0.03
C GLY A 76 -3.94 18.72 0.87
N PRO A 77 -4.20 18.31 2.11
CA PRO A 77 -3.14 17.77 2.94
C PRO A 77 -2.53 16.58 2.22
N ASP A 78 -1.25 16.64 1.98
CA ASP A 78 -0.58 15.70 1.10
C ASP A 78 -0.17 14.42 1.83
N GLY A 79 0.53 13.56 1.09
CA GLY A 79 0.96 12.29 1.63
C GLY A 79 1.91 12.41 2.81
N PHE A 80 2.67 13.50 2.90
CA PHE A 80 3.56 13.70 4.05
C PHE A 80 2.77 13.95 5.33
N THR A 81 1.61 14.61 5.23
CA THR A 81 0.73 14.76 6.38
C THR A 81 0.30 13.39 6.88
N PHE A 82 -0.06 12.50 5.97
CA PHE A 82 -0.45 11.14 6.33
C PHE A 82 0.73 10.38 6.95
N LEU A 83 1.91 10.48 6.34
CA LEU A 83 3.10 9.79 6.87
C LEU A 83 3.42 10.25 8.30
N ASN A 84 3.33 11.56 8.53
CA ASN A 84 3.58 12.10 9.87
C ASN A 84 2.55 11.60 10.87
N GLU A 85 1.31 11.50 10.43
CA GLU A 85 0.25 11.03 11.32
C GLU A 85 0.49 9.58 11.73
N ILE A 86 0.70 8.69 10.78
CA ILE A 86 0.90 7.27 11.13
C ILE A 86 2.20 7.05 11.90
N ALA A 87 3.20 7.87 11.67
CA ALA A 87 4.47 7.74 12.37
C ALA A 87 4.35 8.07 13.86
N SER A 88 3.32 8.81 14.24
CA SER A 88 3.14 9.20 15.63
C SER A 88 2.45 8.13 16.48
N TYR A 89 2.02 7.02 15.88
CA TYR A 89 1.39 5.92 16.60
C TYR A 89 2.25 4.67 16.51
N PRO A 90 2.63 4.06 17.64
CA PRO A 90 3.52 2.88 17.59
C PRO A 90 2.99 1.74 16.71
N ASP A 91 1.68 1.49 16.75
CA ASP A 91 1.10 0.40 15.99
C ASP A 91 1.13 0.67 14.49
N LEU A 92 0.88 1.92 14.11
CA LEU A 92 0.80 2.29 12.70
C LEU A 92 2.17 2.52 12.09
N SER A 93 3.12 2.97 12.89
CA SER A 93 4.47 3.27 12.37
C SER A 93 5.20 2.04 11.88
N LYS A 94 4.75 0.85 12.25
CA LYS A 94 5.37 -0.41 11.83
C LYS A 94 4.80 -0.93 10.52
N ILE A 95 3.69 -0.38 10.06
CA ILE A 95 3.06 -0.84 8.83
C ILE A 95 3.89 -0.34 7.66
N PRO A 96 4.25 -1.23 6.71
CA PRO A 96 5.05 -0.79 5.56
C PRO A 96 4.26 0.15 4.66
N VAL A 97 4.99 1.05 4.02
CA VAL A 97 4.44 2.04 3.10
C VAL A 97 5.14 1.92 1.77
N ILE A 98 4.37 1.87 0.70
CA ILE A 98 4.89 1.99 -0.66
C ILE A 98 4.45 3.34 -1.19
N ILE A 99 5.41 4.11 -1.69
CA ILE A 99 5.13 5.40 -2.33
C ILE A 99 4.98 5.15 -3.82
N VAL A 100 3.92 5.70 -4.41
CA VAL A 100 3.71 5.68 -5.86
C VAL A 100 3.54 7.11 -6.29
N SER A 101 4.47 7.62 -7.09
CA SER A 101 4.47 9.03 -7.45
C SER A 101 5.01 9.23 -8.85
N SER A 102 4.48 10.25 -9.54
CA SER A 102 5.02 10.63 -10.85
C SER A 102 6.21 11.56 -10.72
N LEU A 103 6.52 12.02 -9.52
CA LEU A 103 7.69 12.86 -9.30
C LEU A 103 8.80 12.06 -8.64
N LYS A 104 10.03 12.54 -8.84
CA LYS A 104 11.19 11.97 -8.16
C LYS A 104 11.45 12.75 -6.89
N PHE A 105 11.62 12.02 -5.81
CA PHE A 105 12.03 12.61 -4.54
C PHE A 105 13.29 11.93 -4.06
N PRO A 106 14.18 12.65 -3.39
CA PRO A 106 15.35 12.01 -2.80
C PRO A 106 14.90 10.97 -1.76
N ASP A 107 15.61 9.85 -1.73
CA ASP A 107 15.28 8.79 -0.78
C ASP A 107 15.31 9.28 0.66
N GLN A 108 16.19 10.21 0.97
CA GLN A 108 16.32 10.76 2.32
C GLN A 108 15.04 11.41 2.82
N THR A 109 14.18 11.82 1.90
CA THR A 109 12.90 12.45 2.26
C THR A 109 12.06 11.52 3.12
N TYR A 110 12.23 10.22 2.98
CA TYR A 110 11.40 9.22 3.63
C TYR A 110 12.10 8.47 4.76
N GLU A 111 13.31 8.89 5.15
CA GLU A 111 14.11 8.13 6.11
C GLU A 111 13.43 7.94 7.46
N SER A 112 12.63 8.90 7.90
CA SER A 112 11.97 8.80 9.20
C SER A 112 10.70 7.96 9.16
N TYR A 113 10.34 7.41 8.02
CA TYR A 113 9.10 6.66 7.84
C TYR A 113 9.40 5.24 7.41
N ASN A 114 8.44 4.35 7.59
CA ASN A 114 8.61 2.95 7.20
C ASN A 114 8.30 2.76 5.71
N VAL A 115 8.93 3.55 4.85
CA VAL A 115 8.77 3.45 3.40
C VAL A 115 9.69 2.36 2.91
N VAL A 116 9.11 1.29 2.37
CA VAL A 116 9.87 0.12 1.94
C VAL A 116 10.12 0.08 0.45
N ASP A 117 9.39 0.88 -0.33
CA ASP A 117 9.62 0.95 -1.76
C ASP A 117 9.02 2.25 -2.32
N ILE A 118 9.58 2.70 -3.44
CA ILE A 118 9.11 3.88 -4.14
C ILE A 118 8.99 3.51 -5.61
N LEU A 119 7.77 3.62 -6.16
CA LEU A 119 7.51 3.27 -7.53
C LEU A 119 7.16 4.51 -8.33
N ASN A 120 7.62 4.54 -9.59
CA ASN A 120 7.27 5.63 -10.49
C ASN A 120 5.91 5.32 -11.12
N LYS A 121 4.97 6.21 -10.91
CA LYS A 121 3.58 6.03 -11.33
C LYS A 121 3.43 5.86 -12.84
N THR A 122 4.31 6.51 -13.62
CA THR A 122 4.19 6.50 -15.06
C THR A 122 4.91 5.34 -15.73
N THR A 123 5.84 4.69 -15.05
CA THR A 123 6.64 3.63 -15.64
C THR A 123 6.45 2.27 -15.01
N MET A 124 5.80 2.19 -13.84
CA MET A 124 5.64 0.92 -13.19
C MET A 124 4.70 0.01 -13.98
N THR A 125 4.97 -1.29 -13.90
CA THR A 125 4.14 -2.32 -14.52
C THR A 125 3.31 -3.02 -13.45
N PRO A 126 2.24 -3.74 -13.84
CA PRO A 126 1.51 -4.54 -12.87
C PRO A 126 2.39 -5.56 -12.14
N GLN A 127 3.36 -6.13 -12.84
CA GLN A 127 4.29 -7.08 -12.20
C GLN A 127 5.19 -6.40 -11.18
N ALA A 128 5.69 -5.21 -11.50
CA ALA A 128 6.52 -4.46 -10.57
C ALA A 128 5.74 -4.10 -9.32
N LEU A 129 4.49 -3.70 -9.49
CA LEU A 129 3.63 -3.37 -8.38
C LEU A 129 3.37 -4.59 -7.50
N PHE A 130 2.98 -5.70 -8.11
CA PHE A 130 2.72 -6.93 -7.38
C PHE A 130 3.97 -7.36 -6.60
N SER A 131 5.11 -7.32 -7.25
CA SER A 131 6.37 -7.71 -6.61
C SER A 131 6.69 -6.83 -5.41
N ALA A 132 6.48 -5.52 -5.55
CA ALA A 132 6.72 -4.58 -4.44
C ALA A 132 5.79 -4.86 -3.26
N VAL A 133 4.52 -5.14 -3.55
CA VAL A 133 3.54 -5.42 -2.50
C VAL A 133 3.89 -6.72 -1.78
N VAL A 134 4.25 -7.75 -2.53
CA VAL A 134 4.64 -9.04 -1.94
C VAL A 134 5.83 -8.86 -1.01
N LYS A 135 6.85 -8.13 -1.45
CA LYS A 135 8.01 -7.86 -0.62
C LYS A 135 7.66 -7.07 0.63
N ALA A 136 6.80 -6.08 0.47
CA ALA A 136 6.39 -5.24 1.60
C ALA A 136 5.66 -6.06 2.65
N LEU A 137 4.83 -6.99 2.21
CA LEU A 137 4.10 -7.86 3.11
C LEU A 137 4.94 -9.00 3.65
N LYS A 138 6.14 -9.17 3.12
CA LYS A 138 7.05 -10.27 3.50
C LYS A 138 6.38 -11.61 3.34
N ARG A 139 5.71 -11.78 2.21
CA ARG A 139 5.04 -13.01 1.86
C ARG A 139 5.73 -13.66 0.68
N ASP A 140 5.57 -14.96 0.60
CA ASP A 140 6.21 -15.77 -0.39
C ASP A 140 5.18 -16.22 -1.42
N PHE A 141 4.96 -15.41 -2.43
CA PHE A 141 4.07 -15.75 -3.53
C PHE A 141 4.90 -16.02 -4.77
N GLU A 142 4.30 -16.72 -5.71
CA GLU A 142 4.88 -16.80 -7.04
C GLU A 142 4.67 -15.49 -7.77
N VAL A 143 5.73 -14.94 -8.25
CA VAL A 143 5.72 -13.65 -8.92
C VAL A 143 5.82 -13.82 -10.42
#